data_555f70fc1d68b6615ec2b2be3539ef33
#
_entry.id   555f70fc1d68b6615ec2b2be3539ef33
#
_cell.length_a   1.000
_cell.length_b   1.000
_cell.length_c   1.000
_cell.angle_alpha   90.00
_cell.angle_beta   90.00
_cell.angle_gamma   90.00
#
_symmetry.space_group_name_H-M   'P 1'
#
loop_
_entity.id
_entity.type
_entity.pdbx_description
1 polymer ?
#
loop_
_entity_poly.entity_id
_entity_poly.type
_entity_poly.pdbx_seq_one_letter_code
_entity_poly.pdbx_strand_id
1 'polypeptide(L)'
;MSQYTAQSLEVLSGLDPVRRRPGMYTDTTRPNHLAQEVIDNAVHEALAGHANKITVTVYKDGSLAVEDNGRGMPVDIHPEYGQSGIEIILTKLHAGGKFSTDNYQFSGGLHGVGISVVNALSNRV
;
A
#
# COMPACT_ATOMS: atom_id res chain seq x y z
N MET A 1 -39.43 -11.74 -5.65
CA MET A 1 -38.24 -11.85 -6.48
C MET A 1 -37.57 -10.50 -6.57
N SER A 2 -36.32 -10.43 -6.18
CA SER A 2 -35.58 -9.18 -6.26
C SER A 2 -35.29 -8.82 -7.71
N GLN A 3 -35.43 -7.57 -8.03
CA GLN A 3 -35.07 -7.07 -9.36
C GLN A 3 -33.60 -6.70 -9.37
N TYR A 4 -32.91 -7.11 -10.42
CA TYR A 4 -31.55 -6.70 -10.66
C TYR A 4 -31.56 -5.34 -11.35
N THR A 5 -31.29 -4.30 -10.58
CA THR A 5 -31.26 -2.92 -11.05
C THR A 5 -29.96 -2.24 -10.60
N ALA A 6 -29.73 -1.03 -11.05
CA ALA A 6 -28.57 -0.25 -10.62
C ALA A 6 -28.52 -0.08 -9.09
N GLN A 7 -29.67 -0.02 -8.43
CA GLN A 7 -29.75 0.08 -6.96
C GLN A 7 -29.26 -1.18 -6.25
N SER A 8 -29.27 -2.33 -6.93
CA SER A 8 -28.77 -3.58 -6.36
C SER A 8 -27.24 -3.68 -6.40
N LEU A 9 -26.58 -2.76 -7.08
CA LEU A 9 -25.12 -2.72 -7.16
C LEU A 9 -24.56 -2.00 -5.94
N GLU A 10 -23.59 -2.64 -5.29
CA GLU A 10 -22.86 -2.03 -4.19
C GLU A 10 -21.61 -1.36 -4.74
N VAL A 11 -21.49 -0.05 -4.50
CA VAL A 11 -20.31 0.72 -4.91
C VAL A 11 -19.47 0.98 -3.68
N LEU A 12 -18.24 0.49 -3.71
CA LEU A 12 -17.28 0.65 -2.62
C LEU A 12 -16.26 1.71 -3.00
N SER A 13 -15.89 2.54 -2.03
CA SER A 13 -14.92 3.62 -2.23
C SER A 13 -13.76 3.50 -1.24
N GLY A 14 -12.65 4.17 -1.55
CA GLY A 14 -11.48 4.22 -0.69
C GLY A 14 -10.90 2.84 -0.44
N LEU A 15 -10.77 2.47 0.82
CA LEU A 15 -10.22 1.17 1.23
C LEU A 15 -11.28 0.13 1.55
N ASP A 16 -12.55 0.44 1.38
CA ASP A 16 -13.63 -0.50 1.66
C ASP A 16 -13.53 -1.80 0.83
N PRO A 17 -13.15 -1.77 -0.45
CA PRO A 17 -12.96 -3.01 -1.21
C PRO A 17 -11.97 -3.96 -0.55
N VAL A 18 -10.89 -3.43 0.01
CA VAL A 18 -9.86 -4.24 0.69
C VAL A 18 -10.43 -4.89 1.94
N ARG A 19 -11.15 -4.13 2.74
CA ARG A 19 -11.74 -4.63 3.99
C ARG A 19 -12.84 -5.65 3.75
N ARG A 20 -13.58 -5.50 2.66
CA ARG A 20 -14.65 -6.43 2.29
C ARG A 20 -14.13 -7.76 1.78
N ARG A 21 -13.07 -7.72 0.98
CA ARG A 21 -12.49 -8.91 0.36
C ARG A 21 -10.97 -8.89 0.43
N PRO A 22 -10.42 -9.01 1.64
CA PRO A 22 -8.96 -8.91 1.82
C PRO A 22 -8.20 -9.97 1.02
N GLY A 23 -8.77 -11.13 0.80
CA GLY A 23 -8.12 -12.20 0.04
C GLY A 23 -7.86 -11.88 -1.42
N MET A 24 -8.49 -10.82 -1.97
CA MET A 24 -8.21 -10.36 -3.32
C MET A 24 -6.94 -9.52 -3.38
N TYR A 25 -6.42 -9.06 -2.23
CA TYR A 25 -5.31 -8.12 -2.16
C TYR A 25 -4.10 -8.69 -1.44
N THR A 26 -4.29 -9.65 -0.56
CA THR A 26 -3.22 -10.26 0.22
C THR A 26 -3.56 -11.71 0.57
N ASP A 27 -2.55 -12.45 1.04
CA ASP A 27 -2.75 -13.82 1.49
C ASP A 27 -3.28 -13.81 2.94
N THR A 28 -4.57 -14.01 3.09
CA THR A 28 -5.24 -13.98 4.40
C THR A 28 -4.90 -15.18 5.27
N THR A 29 -4.31 -16.24 4.71
CA THR A 29 -3.84 -17.39 5.49
C THR A 29 -2.52 -17.11 6.20
N ARG A 30 -1.82 -16.04 5.81
CA ARG A 30 -0.54 -15.64 6.38
C ARG A 30 -0.56 -14.15 6.66
N PRO A 31 -1.08 -13.72 7.81
CA PRO A 31 -1.17 -12.29 8.14
C PRO A 31 0.18 -11.56 8.11
N ASN A 32 1.27 -12.29 8.36
CA ASN A 32 2.61 -11.72 8.28
C ASN A 32 2.99 -11.27 6.86
N HIS A 33 2.22 -11.66 5.86
CA HIS A 33 2.42 -11.18 4.50
C HIS A 33 2.31 -9.65 4.40
N LEU A 34 1.55 -9.02 5.28
CA LEU A 34 1.48 -7.56 5.35
C LEU A 34 2.84 -6.94 5.68
N ALA A 35 3.62 -7.60 6.54
CA ALA A 35 4.99 -7.16 6.83
C ALA A 35 5.86 -7.22 5.58
N GLN A 36 5.70 -8.25 4.77
CA GLN A 36 6.44 -8.37 3.52
C GLN A 36 6.11 -7.23 2.55
N GLU A 37 4.86 -6.81 2.47
CA GLU A 37 4.46 -5.68 1.62
C GLU A 37 5.19 -4.40 2.02
N VAL A 38 5.34 -4.15 3.33
CA VAL A 38 6.07 -2.98 3.83
C VAL A 38 7.57 -3.08 3.50
N ILE A 39 8.15 -4.27 3.69
CA ILE A 39 9.55 -4.52 3.36
C ILE A 39 9.79 -4.35 1.85
N ASP A 40 8.89 -4.87 1.02
CA ASP A 40 9.00 -4.75 -0.43
C ASP A 40 8.99 -3.28 -0.88
N ASN A 41 8.22 -2.44 -0.20
CA ASN A 41 8.21 -1.02 -0.50
C ASN A 41 9.59 -0.39 -0.30
N ALA A 42 10.29 -0.76 0.77
CA ALA A 42 11.67 -0.30 1.00
C ALA A 42 12.65 -0.91 -0.01
N VAL A 43 12.45 -2.18 -0.36
CA VAL A 43 13.29 -2.86 -1.36
C VAL A 43 13.15 -2.18 -2.73
N HIS A 44 11.96 -1.76 -3.11
CA HIS A 44 11.76 -1.02 -4.38
C HIS A 44 12.58 0.27 -4.42
N GLU A 45 12.68 0.99 -3.31
CA GLU A 45 13.55 2.17 -3.22
C GLU A 45 15.02 1.80 -3.44
N ALA A 46 15.46 0.69 -2.88
CA ALA A 46 16.83 0.21 -3.05
C ALA A 46 17.11 -0.22 -4.49
N LEU A 47 16.19 -0.98 -5.09
CA LEU A 47 16.35 -1.45 -6.48
C LEU A 47 16.33 -0.30 -7.47
N ALA A 48 15.60 0.76 -7.19
CA ALA A 48 15.58 1.96 -8.02
C ALA A 48 16.79 2.87 -7.80
N GLY A 49 17.70 2.52 -6.90
CA GLY A 49 18.93 3.25 -6.65
C GLY A 49 18.81 4.40 -5.66
N HIS A 50 17.67 4.52 -4.97
CA HIS A 50 17.42 5.63 -4.06
C HIS A 50 17.72 5.32 -2.59
N ALA A 51 17.88 4.05 -2.23
CA ALA A 51 18.20 3.65 -0.88
C ALA A 51 19.32 2.60 -0.89
N ASN A 52 20.13 2.61 0.14
CA ASN A 52 21.18 1.60 0.32
C ASN A 52 21.17 0.99 1.72
N LYS A 53 20.19 1.35 2.55
CA LYS A 53 20.07 0.81 3.89
C LYS A 53 18.57 0.62 4.23
N ILE A 54 18.26 -0.59 4.68
CA ILE A 54 16.92 -0.95 5.12
C ILE A 54 17.07 -1.60 6.49
N THR A 55 16.30 -1.10 7.47
CA THR A 55 16.30 -1.63 8.82
C THR A 55 14.90 -2.14 9.15
N VAL A 56 14.81 -3.39 9.60
CA VAL A 56 13.56 -4.00 10.04
C VAL A 56 13.66 -4.24 11.54
N THR A 57 12.71 -3.73 12.29
CA THR A 57 12.65 -3.89 13.74
C THR A 57 11.34 -4.57 14.12
N VAL A 58 11.44 -5.66 14.87
CA VAL A 58 10.28 -6.37 15.42
C VAL A 58 10.23 -6.10 16.92
N TYR A 59 9.09 -5.58 17.37
CA TYR A 59 8.90 -5.22 18.78
C TYR A 59 8.21 -6.35 19.55
N LYS A 60 8.36 -6.31 20.88
CA LYS A 60 7.76 -7.34 21.75
C LYS A 60 6.25 -7.39 21.67
N ASP A 61 5.60 -6.28 21.37
CA ASP A 61 4.14 -6.22 21.25
C ASP A 61 3.60 -6.79 19.94
N GLY A 62 4.50 -7.31 19.09
CA GLY A 62 4.12 -7.86 17.79
C GLY A 62 4.09 -6.85 16.66
N SER A 63 4.34 -5.58 16.93
CA SER A 63 4.43 -4.58 15.87
C SER A 63 5.78 -4.66 15.17
N LEU A 64 5.84 -4.04 13.97
CA LEU A 64 7.03 -4.08 13.13
C LEU A 64 7.26 -2.69 12.54
N ALA A 65 8.51 -2.29 12.47
CA ALA A 65 8.92 -1.07 11.79
C ALA A 65 9.90 -1.41 10.67
N VAL A 66 9.73 -0.74 9.54
CA VAL A 66 10.65 -0.82 8.41
C VAL A 66 11.09 0.60 8.09
N GLU A 67 12.40 0.81 8.11
CA GLU A 67 13.00 2.11 7.81
C GLU A 67 13.95 1.96 6.61
N ASP A 68 13.86 2.87 5.67
CA ASP A 68 14.84 2.97 4.59
C ASP A 68 15.39 4.38 4.53
N ASN A 69 16.53 4.54 3.87
CA ASN A 69 17.15 5.84 3.66
C ASN A 69 16.92 6.37 2.24
N GLY A 70 15.79 6.03 1.65
CA GLY A 70 15.41 6.47 0.32
C GLY A 70 14.87 7.89 0.27
N ARG A 71 14.13 8.18 -0.79
CA ARG A 71 13.58 9.53 -1.04
C ARG A 71 12.52 9.97 -0.04
N GLY A 72 11.90 9.01 0.62
CA GLY A 72 10.68 9.25 1.40
C GLY A 72 9.45 9.35 0.52
N MET A 73 8.30 9.38 1.18
CA MET A 73 7.03 9.60 0.49
C MET A 73 6.77 11.10 0.41
N PRO A 74 6.20 11.59 -0.72
CA PRO A 74 5.91 13.02 -0.84
C PRO A 74 4.88 13.46 0.19
N VAL A 75 5.13 14.61 0.81
CA VAL A 75 4.25 15.16 1.84
C VAL A 75 3.52 16.44 1.38
N ASP A 76 3.87 16.96 0.20
CA ASP A 76 3.20 18.11 -0.39
C ASP A 76 1.78 17.76 -0.82
N ILE A 77 0.97 18.80 -0.99
CA ILE A 77 -0.44 18.62 -1.34
C ILE A 77 -0.60 18.34 -2.82
N HIS A 78 -1.33 17.28 -3.15
CA HIS A 78 -1.62 16.92 -4.53
C HIS A 78 -2.63 17.91 -5.11
N PRO A 79 -2.36 18.49 -6.31
CA PRO A 79 -3.21 19.56 -6.85
C PRO A 79 -4.64 19.12 -7.18
N GLU A 80 -4.86 17.86 -7.52
CA GLU A 80 -6.20 17.36 -7.87
C GLU A 80 -6.99 16.90 -6.65
N TYR A 81 -6.32 16.30 -5.65
CA TYR A 81 -7.01 15.67 -4.54
C TYR A 81 -7.05 16.53 -3.28
N GLY A 82 -6.22 17.56 -3.19
CA GLY A 82 -6.19 18.41 -2.00
C GLY A 82 -5.66 17.72 -0.76
N GLN A 83 -5.01 16.57 -0.90
CA GLN A 83 -4.43 15.77 0.19
C GLN A 83 -2.93 15.64 -0.01
N SER A 84 -2.20 15.39 1.09
CA SER A 84 -0.77 15.14 0.99
C SER A 84 -0.50 13.83 0.24
N GLY A 85 0.66 13.75 -0.40
CA GLY A 85 1.05 12.54 -1.12
C GLY A 85 1.03 11.30 -0.23
N ILE A 86 1.54 11.40 1.00
CA ILE A 86 1.56 10.28 1.93
C ILE A 86 0.13 9.82 2.30
N GLU A 87 -0.79 10.75 2.46
CA GLU A 87 -2.18 10.39 2.72
C GLU A 87 -2.79 9.64 1.55
N ILE A 88 -2.54 10.10 0.33
CA ILE A 88 -3.01 9.43 -0.89
C ILE A 88 -2.46 8.02 -0.99
N ILE A 89 -1.15 7.85 -0.76
CA ILE A 89 -0.50 6.54 -0.84
C ILE A 89 -1.10 5.56 0.17
N LEU A 90 -1.44 6.03 1.37
CA LEU A 90 -1.96 5.18 2.44
C LEU A 90 -3.45 4.91 2.33
N THR A 91 -4.21 5.73 1.61
CA THR A 91 -5.68 5.65 1.63
C THR A 91 -6.32 5.37 0.28
N LYS A 92 -5.57 5.40 -0.80
CA LYS A 92 -6.11 5.15 -2.13
C LYS A 92 -5.42 3.97 -2.79
N LEU A 93 -6.20 3.11 -3.42
CA LEU A 93 -5.68 2.03 -4.22
C LEU A 93 -5.09 2.60 -5.51
N HIS A 94 -4.09 1.91 -6.06
CA HIS A 94 -3.44 2.27 -7.32
C HIS A 94 -2.76 3.64 -7.29
N ALA A 95 -2.36 4.11 -6.10
CA ALA A 95 -1.59 5.33 -5.95
C ALA A 95 -0.09 5.03 -5.92
N GLY A 96 0.72 6.05 -6.22
CA GLY A 96 2.16 6.00 -6.10
C GLY A 96 2.88 5.95 -7.44
N GLY A 97 4.18 6.21 -7.40
CA GLY A 97 5.03 6.28 -8.58
C GLY A 97 5.29 4.95 -9.25
N LYS A 98 4.84 3.85 -8.66
CA LYS A 98 5.08 2.51 -9.19
C LYS A 98 4.32 2.22 -10.47
N PHE A 99 3.39 3.08 -10.86
CA PHE A 99 2.73 3.00 -12.16
C PHE A 99 3.54 3.66 -13.27
N SER A 100 4.59 4.38 -12.93
CA SER A 100 5.55 4.90 -13.90
C SER A 100 6.48 3.79 -14.38
N THR A 101 6.75 3.74 -15.69
CA THR A 101 7.65 2.75 -16.27
C THR A 101 9.03 2.78 -15.62
N ASP A 102 9.54 3.96 -15.34
CA ASP A 102 10.87 4.13 -14.74
C ASP A 102 10.94 3.53 -13.34
N ASN A 103 9.84 3.59 -12.59
CA ASN A 103 9.78 3.04 -11.25
C ASN A 103 9.52 1.54 -11.26
N TYR A 104 8.86 1.02 -12.29
CA TYR A 104 8.57 -0.41 -12.40
C TYR A 104 9.76 -1.24 -12.84
N GLN A 105 10.68 -0.64 -13.55
CA GLN A 105 11.78 -1.36 -14.19
C GLN A 105 12.53 -2.28 -13.22
N PHE A 106 12.66 -1.89 -11.96
CA PHE A 106 13.40 -2.64 -10.94
C PHE A 106 12.49 -3.25 -9.88
N SER A 107 11.18 -3.14 -10.03
CA SER A 107 10.26 -3.62 -9.02
C SER A 107 9.89 -5.08 -9.27
N GLY A 108 10.11 -5.93 -8.28
CA GLY A 108 9.60 -7.30 -8.28
C GLY A 108 8.15 -7.38 -7.81
N GLY A 109 7.61 -6.28 -7.30
CA GLY A 109 6.24 -6.22 -6.84
C GLY A 109 5.28 -5.94 -7.99
N LEU A 110 4.14 -6.58 -7.95
CA LEU A 110 3.13 -6.43 -8.99
C LEU A 110 2.27 -5.19 -8.81
N HIS A 111 2.38 -4.51 -7.66
CA HIS A 111 1.32 -3.62 -7.25
C HIS A 111 1.86 -2.32 -6.65
N GLY A 112 1.39 -1.20 -7.10
CA GLY A 112 1.52 0.07 -6.39
C GLY A 112 0.50 0.22 -5.28
N VAL A 113 -0.05 -0.89 -4.77
CA VAL A 113 -1.18 -0.89 -3.85
C VAL A 113 -0.84 -1.42 -2.46
N GLY A 114 0.37 -1.99 -2.27
CA GLY A 114 0.72 -2.73 -1.05
C GLY A 114 0.55 -1.95 0.24
N ILE A 115 1.01 -0.71 0.29
CA ILE A 115 0.95 0.10 1.52
C ILE A 115 -0.49 0.46 1.88
N SER A 116 -1.34 0.78 0.93
CA SER A 116 -2.74 1.07 1.22
C SER A 116 -3.48 -0.17 1.72
N VAL A 117 -3.15 -1.34 1.20
CA VAL A 117 -3.70 -2.62 1.68
C VAL A 117 -3.25 -2.87 3.12
N VAL A 118 -1.98 -2.65 3.43
CA VAL A 118 -1.47 -2.78 4.80
C VAL A 118 -2.22 -1.85 5.74
N ASN A 119 -2.43 -0.59 5.34
CA ASN A 119 -3.16 0.37 6.17
C ASN A 119 -4.60 -0.08 6.40
N ALA A 120 -5.28 -0.57 5.36
CA ALA A 120 -6.68 -1.00 5.46
C ALA A 120 -6.87 -2.15 6.44
N LEU A 121 -5.89 -3.05 6.54
CA LEU A 121 -5.99 -4.29 7.31
C LEU A 121 -5.22 -4.23 8.63
N SER A 122 -4.64 -3.10 8.98
CA SER A 122 -3.90 -2.91 10.23
C SER A 122 -4.69 -2.06 11.22
N ASN A 123 -4.48 -2.31 12.50
CA ASN A 123 -5.05 -1.47 13.54
C ASN A 123 -4.40 -0.08 13.59
N ARG A 124 -3.12 -0.03 13.23
CA ARG A 124 -2.34 1.21 13.26
C ARG A 124 -1.17 1.12 12.27
N VAL A 125 -0.95 2.20 11.55
CA VAL A 125 0.22 2.39 10.69
C VAL A 125 0.82 3.76 10.95
#